data_14171bd8dcf151af97e943f35b48dd68
#
_entry.id   14171bd8dcf151af97e943f35b48dd68
#
_cell.length_a   1.000
_cell.length_b   1.000
_cell.length_c   1.000
_cell.angle_alpha   90.00
_cell.angle_beta   90.00
_cell.angle_gamma   90.00
#
_symmetry.space_group_name_H-M   'P 1'
#
loop_
_entity.id
_entity.type
_entity.pdbx_description
1 polymer ?
#
loop_
_entity_poly.entity_id
_entity_poly.type
_entity_poly.pdbx_seq_one_letter_code
_entity_poly.pdbx_strand_id
1 'polypeptide(L)'
;MNIDPDKPSDVPMEYLLPSIQASMAYAIGGNTAVRTTNIWMQYFDGVDRQSLAEGRYNITSADVNDLWENLYAQPMMDCKSLISKAEDKNSPHYAGVAKVCMATCLGTLTNLFGDIPYSEAFLGNEGNLQPAYESQEDIYGIIDAILEEAIADLNSEENAVAMSTPDPNDPPFDYIFDGDIDLWIKTAYALKARYALNI
;
A
#
# COMPACT_ATOMS: atom_id res chain seq x y z
N MET A 1 -20.25 21.60 -13.68
CA MET A 1 -19.06 20.89 -13.15
C MET A 1 -18.25 20.44 -14.36
N ASN A 2 -17.00 20.84 -14.45
CA ASN A 2 -16.15 20.44 -15.59
C ASN A 2 -15.68 19.01 -15.34
N ILE A 3 -16.19 18.04 -16.08
CA ILE A 3 -15.73 16.66 -16.02
C ILE A 3 -14.53 16.58 -16.97
N ASP A 4 -13.37 16.28 -16.43
CA ASP A 4 -12.15 16.08 -17.21
C ASP A 4 -12.32 14.80 -18.06
N PRO A 5 -12.35 14.91 -19.40
CA PRO A 5 -12.56 13.74 -20.25
C PRO A 5 -11.39 12.76 -20.24
N ASP A 6 -10.22 13.19 -19.79
CA ASP A 6 -9.01 12.36 -19.71
C ASP A 6 -8.87 11.62 -18.36
N LYS A 7 -9.79 11.88 -17.41
CA LYS A 7 -9.87 11.16 -16.15
C LYS A 7 -11.13 10.30 -16.13
N PRO A 8 -11.02 8.98 -16.29
CA PRO A 8 -12.16 8.09 -16.20
C PRO A 8 -12.79 8.22 -14.81
N SER A 9 -14.11 8.42 -14.76
CA SER A 9 -14.88 8.53 -13.52
C SER A 9 -15.01 7.19 -12.79
N ASP A 10 -14.76 6.10 -13.49
CA ASP A 10 -14.79 4.75 -12.97
C ASP A 10 -13.71 3.89 -13.66
N VAL A 11 -12.79 3.33 -12.86
CA VAL A 11 -11.72 2.44 -13.33
C VAL A 11 -12.08 1.01 -12.91
N PRO A 12 -12.14 0.04 -13.83
CA PRO A 12 -12.34 -1.37 -13.49
C PRO A 12 -11.29 -1.89 -12.50
N MET A 13 -11.67 -2.88 -11.67
CA MET A 13 -10.80 -3.47 -10.63
C MET A 13 -9.52 -4.05 -11.23
N GLU A 14 -9.62 -4.62 -12.42
CA GLU A 14 -8.55 -5.25 -13.19
C GLU A 14 -7.42 -4.28 -13.55
N TYR A 15 -7.73 -2.98 -13.61
CA TYR A 15 -6.72 -1.92 -13.86
C TYR A 15 -6.30 -1.18 -12.60
N LEU A 16 -7.12 -1.21 -11.53
CA LEU A 16 -6.73 -0.64 -10.25
C LEU A 16 -5.65 -1.48 -9.56
N LEU A 17 -5.76 -2.79 -9.59
CA LEU A 17 -4.81 -3.67 -8.92
C LEU A 17 -3.36 -3.49 -9.44
N PRO A 18 -3.08 -3.53 -10.76
CA PRO A 18 -1.73 -3.25 -11.26
C PRO A 18 -1.21 -1.85 -10.88
N SER A 19 -2.10 -0.83 -10.86
CA SER A 19 -1.75 0.53 -10.43
C SER A 19 -1.29 0.57 -8.97
N ILE A 20 -2.03 -0.10 -8.07
CA ILE A 20 -1.67 -0.24 -6.66
C ILE A 20 -0.30 -0.89 -6.52
N GLN A 21 -0.09 -2.02 -7.18
CA GLN A 21 1.15 -2.79 -7.08
C GLN A 21 2.36 -2.01 -7.62
N ALA A 22 2.20 -1.33 -8.75
CA ALA A 22 3.26 -0.52 -9.35
C ALA A 22 3.60 0.70 -8.49
N SER A 23 2.60 1.44 -7.99
CA SER A 23 2.82 2.61 -7.13
C SER A 23 3.39 2.23 -5.77
N MET A 24 2.94 1.12 -5.18
CA MET A 24 3.50 0.56 -3.95
C MET A 24 4.97 0.16 -4.14
N ALA A 25 5.29 -0.56 -5.22
CA ALA A 25 6.67 -0.94 -5.53
C ALA A 25 7.56 0.28 -5.75
N TYR A 26 7.06 1.31 -6.44
CA TYR A 26 7.78 2.57 -6.64
C TYR A 26 8.02 3.31 -5.32
N ALA A 27 7.02 3.42 -4.44
CA ALA A 27 7.15 4.13 -3.19
C ALA A 27 8.09 3.40 -2.20
N ILE A 28 7.91 2.09 -2.02
CA ILE A 28 8.66 1.29 -1.03
C ILE A 28 10.05 0.91 -1.54
N GLY A 29 10.14 0.44 -2.79
CA GLY A 29 11.41 0.05 -3.43
C GLY A 29 12.11 1.18 -4.16
N GLY A 30 11.54 2.39 -4.16
CA GLY A 30 12.05 3.53 -4.87
C GLY A 30 13.21 4.23 -4.18
N ASN A 31 13.73 5.24 -4.88
CA ASN A 31 14.98 5.91 -4.53
C ASN A 31 14.98 6.48 -3.10
N THR A 32 13.93 7.18 -2.67
CA THR A 32 13.92 7.88 -1.38
C THR A 32 14.00 6.91 -0.21
N ALA A 33 13.12 5.91 -0.16
CA ALA A 33 13.10 4.93 0.93
C ALA A 33 14.40 4.10 0.95
N VAL A 34 14.77 3.51 -0.20
CA VAL A 34 15.91 2.58 -0.29
C VAL A 34 17.23 3.30 -0.07
N ARG A 35 17.43 4.47 -0.68
CA ARG A 35 18.68 5.22 -0.54
C ARG A 35 18.91 5.65 0.91
N THR A 36 17.95 6.34 1.50
CA THR A 36 18.09 6.89 2.85
C THR A 36 18.29 5.79 3.89
N THR A 37 17.47 4.74 3.86
CA THR A 37 17.60 3.64 4.82
C THR A 37 18.91 2.87 4.68
N ASN A 38 19.37 2.59 3.46
CA ASN A 38 20.65 1.89 3.25
C ASN A 38 21.86 2.73 3.65
N ILE A 39 21.83 4.04 3.44
CA ILE A 39 22.89 4.94 3.90
C ILE A 39 22.92 4.99 5.43
N TRP A 40 21.76 5.12 6.08
CA TRP A 40 21.68 5.18 7.54
C TRP A 40 22.06 3.87 8.22
N MET A 41 21.72 2.74 7.60
CA MET A 41 22.18 1.42 8.05
C MET A 41 23.62 1.09 7.67
N GLN A 42 24.33 2.04 7.02
CA GLN A 42 25.72 1.91 6.61
C GLN A 42 26.01 0.76 5.63
N TYR A 43 25.00 0.35 4.86
CA TYR A 43 25.20 -0.56 3.73
C TYR A 43 25.78 0.15 2.51
N PHE A 44 25.47 1.46 2.36
CA PHE A 44 26.02 2.34 1.36
C PHE A 44 26.58 3.59 2.01
N ASP A 45 27.51 4.27 1.31
CA ASP A 45 28.03 5.58 1.72
C ASP A 45 27.56 6.68 0.75
N GLY A 46 27.18 7.80 1.32
CA GLY A 46 26.78 8.99 0.57
C GLY A 46 27.98 9.89 0.26
N VAL A 47 28.49 9.84 -0.96
CA VAL A 47 29.73 10.53 -1.32
C VAL A 47 29.54 11.92 -1.90
N ASP A 48 28.33 12.26 -2.42
CA ASP A 48 28.05 13.57 -3.01
C ASP A 48 26.57 13.95 -2.90
N ARG A 49 26.26 15.24 -3.04
CA ARG A 49 24.94 15.87 -3.08
C ARG A 49 24.04 15.43 -1.90
N GLN A 50 22.78 15.04 -2.19
CA GLN A 50 21.82 14.61 -1.18
C GLN A 50 22.27 13.37 -0.42
N SER A 51 22.93 12.43 -1.08
CA SER A 51 23.44 11.22 -0.42
C SER A 51 24.51 11.55 0.63
N LEU A 52 25.35 12.57 0.39
CA LEU A 52 26.32 13.07 1.38
C LEU A 52 25.62 13.71 2.59
N ALA A 53 24.53 14.44 2.36
CA ALA A 53 23.72 15.03 3.44
C ALA A 53 23.06 13.93 4.29
N GLU A 54 22.46 12.93 3.64
CA GLU A 54 21.88 11.76 4.30
C GLU A 54 22.91 10.97 5.12
N GLY A 55 24.11 10.73 4.58
CA GLY A 55 25.21 10.07 5.30
C GLY A 55 25.71 10.84 6.52
N ARG A 56 25.44 12.14 6.58
CA ARG A 56 25.70 13.00 7.73
C ARG A 56 24.49 13.18 8.65
N TYR A 57 23.41 12.43 8.43
CA TYR A 57 22.12 12.54 9.11
C TYR A 57 21.50 13.95 9.02
N ASN A 58 21.81 14.69 7.95
CA ASN A 58 21.27 16.02 7.69
C ASN A 58 20.13 15.89 6.69
N ILE A 59 18.97 15.49 7.19
CA ILE A 59 17.72 15.45 6.43
C ILE A 59 16.64 16.29 7.12
N THR A 60 15.72 16.76 6.31
CA THR A 60 14.56 17.55 6.73
C THR A 60 13.28 16.84 6.34
N SER A 61 12.12 17.33 6.84
CA SER A 61 10.82 16.82 6.40
C SER A 61 10.63 16.88 4.88
N ALA A 62 11.21 17.88 4.21
CA ALA A 62 11.11 18.03 2.77
C ALA A 62 11.78 16.87 2.01
N ASP A 63 12.79 16.24 2.57
CA ASP A 63 13.52 15.13 1.94
C ASP A 63 12.74 13.81 1.95
N VAL A 64 11.73 13.69 2.80
CA VAL A 64 10.89 12.49 2.99
C VAL A 64 9.41 12.70 2.68
N ASN A 65 8.99 13.94 2.35
CA ASN A 65 7.60 14.25 2.01
C ASN A 65 7.07 13.39 0.87
N ASP A 66 7.87 13.20 -0.18
CA ASP A 66 7.48 12.40 -1.35
C ASP A 66 7.12 10.97 -0.96
N LEU A 67 7.83 10.37 -0.01
CA LEU A 67 7.54 9.01 0.44
C LEU A 67 6.20 8.96 1.17
N TRP A 68 5.95 9.91 2.06
CA TRP A 68 4.69 10.05 2.78
C TRP A 68 3.52 10.26 1.82
N GLU A 69 3.62 11.27 0.95
CA GLU A 69 2.59 11.61 -0.02
C GLU A 69 2.31 10.46 -1.00
N ASN A 70 3.35 9.86 -1.57
CA ASN A 70 3.20 8.79 -2.53
C ASN A 70 2.51 7.55 -1.94
N LEU A 71 2.72 7.21 -0.67
CA LEU A 71 2.05 6.08 -0.04
C LEU A 71 0.57 6.35 0.24
N TYR A 72 0.23 7.54 0.75
CA TYR A 72 -1.17 7.89 1.03
C TYR A 72 -1.99 8.19 -0.21
N ALA A 73 -1.47 9.03 -1.12
CA ALA A 73 -2.23 9.59 -2.23
C ALA A 73 -2.45 8.61 -3.39
N GLN A 74 -1.63 7.57 -3.50
CA GLN A 74 -1.72 6.61 -4.60
C GLN A 74 -2.09 5.20 -4.10
N PRO A 75 -1.17 4.31 -3.65
CA PRO A 75 -1.54 2.92 -3.40
C PRO A 75 -2.60 2.77 -2.30
N MET A 76 -2.54 3.54 -1.21
CA MET A 76 -3.51 3.38 -0.13
C MET A 76 -4.90 3.91 -0.50
N MET A 77 -4.98 5.03 -1.21
CA MET A 77 -6.26 5.56 -1.70
C MET A 77 -6.88 4.64 -2.75
N ASP A 78 -6.06 4.09 -3.66
CA ASP A 78 -6.51 3.12 -4.67
C ASP A 78 -6.92 1.80 -4.01
N CYS A 79 -6.24 1.33 -2.94
CA CYS A 79 -6.67 0.18 -2.15
C CYS A 79 -8.08 0.38 -1.58
N LYS A 80 -8.36 1.54 -0.98
CA LYS A 80 -9.73 1.83 -0.48
C LYS A 80 -10.76 1.78 -1.59
N SER A 81 -10.45 2.37 -2.73
CA SER A 81 -11.33 2.34 -3.90
C SER A 81 -11.55 0.91 -4.41
N LEU A 82 -10.48 0.11 -4.46
CA LEU A 82 -10.57 -1.29 -4.90
C LEU A 82 -11.36 -2.16 -3.93
N ILE A 83 -11.17 -2.00 -2.62
CA ILE A 83 -11.95 -2.72 -1.58
C ILE A 83 -13.43 -2.42 -1.75
N SER A 84 -13.83 -1.15 -1.79
CA SER A 84 -15.23 -0.76 -1.96
C SER A 84 -15.85 -1.33 -3.24
N LYS A 85 -15.14 -1.28 -4.37
CA LYS A 85 -15.60 -1.86 -5.64
C LYS A 85 -15.71 -3.38 -5.60
N ALA A 86 -14.79 -4.03 -4.92
CA ALA A 86 -14.78 -5.48 -4.77
C ALA A 86 -15.96 -5.96 -3.93
N GLU A 87 -16.30 -5.24 -2.86
CA GLU A 87 -17.50 -5.49 -2.06
C GLU A 87 -18.77 -5.31 -2.89
N ASP A 88 -18.91 -4.21 -3.62
CA ASP A 88 -20.06 -3.94 -4.49
C ASP A 88 -20.25 -5.00 -5.58
N LYS A 89 -19.16 -5.61 -6.04
CA LYS A 89 -19.16 -6.62 -7.11
C LYS A 89 -19.09 -8.07 -6.61
N ASN A 90 -19.19 -8.30 -5.31
CA ASN A 90 -19.01 -9.62 -4.70
C ASN A 90 -17.72 -10.34 -5.19
N SER A 91 -16.61 -9.64 -5.08
CA SER A 91 -15.29 -10.10 -5.55
C SER A 91 -14.24 -10.05 -4.44
N PRO A 92 -14.42 -10.83 -3.36
CA PRO A 92 -13.60 -10.75 -2.14
C PRO A 92 -12.12 -11.00 -2.38
N HIS A 93 -11.72 -11.75 -3.40
CA HIS A 93 -10.31 -11.96 -3.69
C HIS A 93 -9.58 -10.63 -4.02
N TYR A 94 -10.22 -9.71 -4.78
CA TYR A 94 -9.68 -8.37 -5.01
C TYR A 94 -9.60 -7.55 -3.72
N ALA A 95 -10.62 -7.63 -2.85
CA ALA A 95 -10.61 -6.96 -1.56
C ALA A 95 -9.48 -7.48 -0.67
N GLY A 96 -9.30 -8.80 -0.60
CA GLY A 96 -8.24 -9.44 0.17
C GLY A 96 -6.83 -9.00 -0.28
N VAL A 97 -6.57 -9.00 -1.58
CA VAL A 97 -5.28 -8.53 -2.12
C VAL A 97 -5.06 -7.04 -1.82
N ALA A 98 -6.08 -6.20 -2.01
CA ALA A 98 -5.99 -4.78 -1.70
C ALA A 98 -5.72 -4.52 -0.20
N LYS A 99 -6.31 -5.30 0.69
CA LYS A 99 -6.05 -5.27 2.13
C LYS A 99 -4.61 -5.68 2.47
N VAL A 100 -4.05 -6.70 1.81
CA VAL A 100 -2.63 -7.07 1.97
C VAL A 100 -1.71 -5.93 1.52
N CYS A 101 -2.01 -5.29 0.39
CA CYS A 101 -1.26 -4.13 -0.09
C CYS A 101 -1.37 -2.94 0.89
N MET A 102 -2.57 -2.66 1.41
CA MET A 102 -2.82 -1.63 2.43
C MET A 102 -1.98 -1.87 3.68
N ALA A 103 -2.00 -3.08 4.22
CA ALA A 103 -1.23 -3.47 5.40
C ALA A 103 0.29 -3.29 5.17
N THR A 104 0.77 -3.59 3.95
CA THR A 104 2.18 -3.38 3.57
C THR A 104 2.56 -1.91 3.56
N CYS A 105 1.70 -1.03 3.03
CA CYS A 105 1.91 0.42 3.03
C CYS A 105 1.90 0.98 4.45
N LEU A 106 0.90 0.62 5.27
CA LEU A 106 0.79 1.05 6.66
C LEU A 106 2.00 0.61 7.49
N GLY A 107 2.40 -0.65 7.37
CA GLY A 107 3.57 -1.15 8.08
C GLY A 107 4.86 -0.46 7.66
N THR A 108 4.99 -0.08 6.39
CA THR A 108 6.13 0.71 5.91
C THR A 108 6.11 2.12 6.51
N LEU A 109 4.95 2.79 6.50
CA LEU A 109 4.80 4.13 7.05
C LEU A 109 5.11 4.15 8.55
N THR A 110 4.48 3.28 9.34
CA THR A 110 4.67 3.27 10.79
C THR A 110 6.09 2.86 11.18
N ASN A 111 6.74 1.95 10.43
CA ASN A 111 8.15 1.60 10.65
C ASN A 111 9.12 2.78 10.42
N LEU A 112 8.78 3.70 9.50
CA LEU A 112 9.63 4.82 9.14
C LEU A 112 9.31 6.09 9.95
N PHE A 113 8.04 6.31 10.30
CA PHE A 113 7.57 7.56 10.86
C PHE A 113 7.00 7.44 12.29
N GLY A 114 6.79 6.23 12.81
CA GLY A 114 6.17 6.01 14.12
C GLY A 114 4.66 6.18 14.05
N ASP A 115 4.11 7.10 14.83
CA ASP A 115 2.68 7.42 14.83
C ASP A 115 2.26 8.01 13.49
N ILE A 116 1.14 7.52 12.94
CA ILE A 116 0.62 7.94 11.63
C ILE A 116 -0.91 8.03 11.65
N PRO A 117 -1.54 8.88 10.83
CA PRO A 117 -2.99 8.86 10.68
C PRO A 117 -3.45 7.71 9.79
N TYR A 118 -4.54 7.03 10.19
CA TYR A 118 -5.17 6.01 9.34
C TYR A 118 -6.69 6.10 9.31
N SER A 119 -7.37 6.02 10.45
CA SER A 119 -8.83 5.95 10.51
C SER A 119 -9.51 7.17 9.89
N GLU A 120 -8.89 8.33 10.02
CA GLU A 120 -9.39 9.60 9.47
C GLU A 120 -8.61 10.08 8.23
N ALA A 121 -7.55 9.38 7.82
CA ALA A 121 -6.61 9.87 6.80
C ALA A 121 -7.24 10.11 5.42
N PHE A 122 -8.33 9.42 5.10
CA PHE A 122 -8.96 9.44 3.78
C PHE A 122 -10.27 10.21 3.71
N LEU A 123 -10.57 11.02 4.75
CA LEU A 123 -11.82 11.77 4.86
C LEU A 123 -11.71 13.21 4.35
N GLY A 124 -10.69 13.53 3.57
CA GLY A 124 -10.47 14.88 3.01
C GLY A 124 -11.65 15.38 2.18
N ASN A 125 -12.30 14.51 1.40
CA ASN A 125 -13.50 14.86 0.64
C ASN A 125 -14.73 15.13 1.53
N GLU A 126 -14.72 14.68 2.76
CA GLU A 126 -15.74 14.92 3.79
C GLU A 126 -15.42 16.15 4.65
N GLY A 127 -14.29 16.82 4.34
CA GLY A 127 -13.87 18.07 5.00
C GLY A 127 -12.92 17.86 6.17
N ASN A 128 -12.50 16.63 6.50
CA ASN A 128 -11.46 16.40 7.49
C ASN A 128 -10.07 16.55 6.87
N LEU A 129 -9.48 17.74 7.02
CA LEU A 129 -8.13 18.07 6.52
C LEU A 129 -7.04 17.93 7.59
N GLN A 130 -7.40 17.55 8.80
CA GLN A 130 -6.47 17.38 9.93
C GLN A 130 -6.78 16.09 10.68
N PRO A 131 -6.47 14.92 10.05
CA PRO A 131 -6.73 13.64 10.67
C PRO A 131 -5.92 13.46 11.96
N ALA A 132 -6.50 12.78 12.93
CA ALA A 132 -5.79 12.40 14.15
C ALA A 132 -4.67 11.41 13.85
N TYR A 133 -3.56 11.55 14.56
CA TYR A 133 -2.49 10.55 14.56
C TYR A 133 -2.82 9.44 15.53
N GLU A 134 -2.64 8.21 15.09
CA GLU A 134 -2.77 7.01 15.90
C GLU A 134 -1.39 6.52 16.30
N SER A 135 -1.27 5.95 17.49
CA SER A 135 0.01 5.44 17.97
C SER A 135 0.51 4.28 17.09
N GLN A 136 1.82 4.11 17.03
CA GLN A 136 2.42 2.98 16.31
C GLN A 136 1.87 1.64 16.78
N GLU A 137 1.62 1.48 18.09
CA GLU A 137 1.02 0.28 18.68
C GLU A 137 -0.40 0.03 18.15
N ASP A 138 -1.24 1.08 18.10
CA ASP A 138 -2.59 0.99 17.53
C ASP A 138 -2.54 0.63 16.05
N ILE A 139 -1.61 1.23 15.30
CA ILE A 139 -1.43 0.93 13.86
C ILE A 139 -1.06 -0.54 13.64
N TYR A 140 -0.20 -1.14 14.46
CA TYR A 140 0.08 -2.58 14.34
C TYR A 140 -1.15 -3.42 14.64
N GLY A 141 -1.97 -3.03 15.62
CA GLY A 141 -3.26 -3.68 15.88
C GLY A 141 -4.20 -3.60 14.68
N ILE A 142 -4.28 -2.44 14.04
CA ILE A 142 -5.06 -2.21 12.80
C ILE A 142 -4.52 -3.08 11.66
N ILE A 143 -3.21 -3.14 11.46
CA ILE A 143 -2.58 -3.98 10.44
C ILE A 143 -2.94 -5.45 10.64
N ASP A 144 -2.89 -5.95 11.87
CA ASP A 144 -3.26 -7.34 12.18
C ASP A 144 -4.71 -7.62 11.84
N ALA A 145 -5.63 -6.72 12.20
CA ALA A 145 -7.05 -6.84 11.87
C ALA A 145 -7.29 -6.82 10.33
N ILE A 146 -6.66 -5.91 9.60
CA ILE A 146 -6.74 -5.83 8.13
C ILE A 146 -6.25 -7.14 7.49
N LEU A 147 -5.16 -7.72 7.99
CA LEU A 147 -4.63 -8.98 7.46
C LEU A 147 -5.52 -10.18 7.78
N GLU A 148 -6.19 -10.21 8.95
CA GLU A 148 -7.21 -11.23 9.25
C GLU A 148 -8.40 -11.13 8.28
N GLU A 149 -8.91 -9.92 8.04
CA GLU A 149 -9.97 -9.72 7.05
C GLU A 149 -9.51 -10.11 5.65
N ALA A 150 -8.27 -9.77 5.25
CA ALA A 150 -7.71 -10.16 3.97
C ALA A 150 -7.67 -11.67 3.80
N ILE A 151 -7.26 -12.41 4.82
CA ILE A 151 -7.23 -13.88 4.81
C ILE A 151 -8.65 -14.45 4.68
N ALA A 152 -9.63 -13.86 5.36
CA ALA A 152 -11.03 -14.28 5.25
C ALA A 152 -11.57 -14.06 3.83
N ASP A 153 -11.31 -12.89 3.23
CA ASP A 153 -11.71 -12.56 1.86
C ASP A 153 -11.05 -13.50 0.83
N LEU A 154 -9.76 -13.78 0.98
CA LEU A 154 -9.02 -14.66 0.09
C LEU A 154 -9.44 -16.13 0.19
N ASN A 155 -9.95 -16.57 1.32
CA ASN A 155 -10.51 -17.92 1.50
C ASN A 155 -11.97 -18.04 1.07
N SER A 156 -12.61 -16.98 0.57
CA SER A 156 -14.00 -17.05 0.11
C SER A 156 -14.14 -17.98 -1.08
N GLU A 157 -15.13 -18.86 -1.02
CA GLU A 157 -15.51 -19.72 -2.16
C GLU A 157 -16.27 -18.93 -3.24
N GLU A 158 -16.92 -17.84 -2.86
CA GLU A 158 -17.67 -16.96 -3.76
C GLU A 158 -16.77 -15.81 -4.23
N ASN A 159 -16.53 -15.72 -5.54
CA ASN A 159 -15.77 -14.64 -6.15
C ASN A 159 -16.25 -14.39 -7.57
N ALA A 160 -16.90 -13.26 -7.82
CA ALA A 160 -17.55 -12.99 -9.09
C ALA A 160 -16.57 -12.64 -10.22
N VAL A 161 -15.43 -12.01 -9.91
CA VAL A 161 -14.45 -11.55 -10.90
C VAL A 161 -13.11 -12.21 -10.63
N ALA A 162 -12.60 -12.97 -11.62
CA ALA A 162 -11.30 -13.61 -11.53
C ALA A 162 -10.18 -12.55 -11.59
N MET A 163 -9.10 -12.77 -10.84
CA MET A 163 -7.89 -11.92 -10.89
C MET A 163 -6.89 -12.34 -11.96
N SER A 164 -7.02 -13.55 -12.50
CA SER A 164 -6.19 -14.04 -13.58
C SER A 164 -6.61 -13.43 -14.93
N THR A 165 -5.64 -13.14 -15.78
CA THR A 165 -5.86 -12.64 -17.13
C THR A 165 -6.47 -13.71 -18.02
N PRO A 166 -7.59 -13.46 -18.72
CA PRO A 166 -8.24 -14.46 -19.57
C PRO A 166 -7.39 -14.88 -20.77
N ASP A 167 -6.61 -13.97 -21.33
CA ASP A 167 -5.69 -14.24 -22.46
C ASP A 167 -4.24 -14.21 -21.94
N PRO A 168 -3.46 -15.30 -22.12
CA PRO A 168 -2.07 -15.36 -21.69
C PRO A 168 -1.13 -14.39 -22.46
N ASN A 169 -1.61 -13.76 -23.53
CA ASN A 169 -0.86 -12.73 -24.25
C ASN A 169 -1.10 -11.32 -23.71
N ASP A 170 -2.12 -11.11 -22.88
CA ASP A 170 -2.37 -9.86 -22.21
C ASP A 170 -1.53 -9.72 -20.93
N PRO A 171 -1.22 -8.48 -20.50
CA PRO A 171 -0.56 -8.26 -19.22
C PRO A 171 -1.40 -8.81 -18.07
N PRO A 172 -0.80 -9.43 -17.06
CA PRO A 172 -1.53 -9.93 -15.90
C PRO A 172 -2.22 -8.79 -15.15
N PHE A 173 -3.39 -9.05 -14.58
CA PHE A 173 -4.08 -8.10 -13.69
C PHE A 173 -3.39 -8.04 -12.31
N ASP A 174 -2.74 -9.10 -11.90
CA ASP A 174 -1.92 -9.18 -10.70
C ASP A 174 -0.45 -9.39 -11.09
N TYR A 175 0.37 -8.35 -10.99
CA TYR A 175 1.79 -8.36 -11.36
C TYR A 175 2.68 -9.14 -10.38
N ILE A 176 2.18 -9.48 -9.19
CA ILE A 176 3.00 -10.12 -8.15
C ILE A 176 2.87 -11.64 -8.22
N PHE A 177 1.65 -12.16 -8.29
CA PHE A 177 1.39 -13.61 -8.23
C PHE A 177 0.44 -14.13 -9.31
N ASP A 178 0.12 -13.30 -10.32
CA ASP A 178 -0.75 -13.69 -11.44
C ASP A 178 -2.11 -14.25 -10.99
N GLY A 179 -2.66 -13.72 -9.91
CA GLY A 179 -3.94 -14.14 -9.34
C GLY A 179 -3.88 -15.40 -8.49
N ASP A 180 -2.70 -15.90 -8.12
CA ASP A 180 -2.55 -17.05 -7.22
C ASP A 180 -2.93 -16.67 -5.78
N ILE A 181 -4.14 -17.09 -5.37
CA ILE A 181 -4.72 -16.81 -4.06
C ILE A 181 -3.92 -17.43 -2.92
N ASP A 182 -3.39 -18.65 -3.11
CA ASP A 182 -2.62 -19.33 -2.08
C ASP A 182 -1.34 -18.57 -1.73
N LEU A 183 -0.71 -17.93 -2.72
CA LEU A 183 0.48 -17.12 -2.50
C LEU A 183 0.12 -15.82 -1.76
N TRP A 184 -1.03 -15.22 -2.04
CA TRP A 184 -1.51 -14.07 -1.31
C TRP A 184 -1.84 -14.39 0.16
N ILE A 185 -2.50 -15.52 0.43
CA ILE A 185 -2.76 -15.99 1.80
C ILE A 185 -1.44 -16.20 2.56
N LYS A 186 -0.46 -16.86 1.94
CA LYS A 186 0.87 -17.05 2.54
C LYS A 186 1.57 -15.71 2.81
N THR A 187 1.41 -14.74 1.91
CA THR A 187 1.95 -13.39 2.08
C THR A 187 1.30 -12.69 3.25
N ALA A 188 -0.02 -12.77 3.42
CA ALA A 188 -0.72 -12.20 4.57
C ALA A 188 -0.22 -12.79 5.90
N TYR A 189 -0.06 -14.11 5.99
CA TYR A 189 0.52 -14.75 7.18
C TYR A 189 1.97 -14.33 7.44
N ALA A 190 2.78 -14.21 6.38
CA ALA A 190 4.17 -13.75 6.51
C ALA A 190 4.25 -12.30 7.02
N LEU A 191 3.35 -11.42 6.57
CA LEU A 191 3.25 -10.04 7.07
C LEU A 191 2.78 -10.01 8.52
N LYS A 192 1.78 -10.83 8.91
CA LYS A 192 1.38 -10.96 10.32
C LYS A 192 2.57 -11.35 11.19
N ALA A 193 3.31 -12.39 10.81
CA ALA A 193 4.50 -12.81 11.52
C ALA A 193 5.57 -11.71 11.61
N ARG A 194 5.79 -10.96 10.51
CA ARG A 194 6.74 -9.85 10.46
C ARG A 194 6.35 -8.74 11.44
N TYR A 195 5.10 -8.30 11.42
CA TYR A 195 4.66 -7.17 12.24
C TYR A 195 4.48 -7.54 13.71
N ALA A 196 4.16 -8.80 14.02
CA ALA A 196 4.15 -9.30 15.41
C ALA A 196 5.54 -9.27 16.09
N LEU A 197 6.63 -9.14 15.33
CA LEU A 197 7.97 -8.96 15.89
C LEU A 197 8.30 -7.51 16.28
N ASN A 198 7.44 -6.57 15.90
CA ASN A 198 7.65 -5.14 16.14
C ASN A 198 6.91 -4.62 17.39
N ILE A 199 6.08 -5.49 18.02
CA ILE A 199 5.25 -5.18 19.21
C ILE A 199 5.91 -5.83 20.49
#